data_714283800ce336423231991d56ff99b9
#
_entry.id   714283800ce336423231991d56ff99b9
#
_cell.length_a   1.000
_cell.length_b   1.000
_cell.length_c   1.000
_cell.angle_alpha   90.00
_cell.angle_beta   90.00
_cell.angle_gamma   90.00
#
_symmetry.space_group_name_H-M   'P 1'
#
loop_
_entity.id
_entity.type
_entity.pdbx_description
1 polymer ?
#
loop_
_entity_poly.entity_id
_entity_poly.type
_entity_poly.pdbx_seq_one_letter_code
_entity_poly.pdbx_strand_id
1 'polypeptide(L)'
;NVEDGIKMVAAAKQSGAVNMIGFNYIRTPASQFVRQLVADGEIGDITWFRGEHTEDFYANPESPATWRAKGLENGTMGDLAPHMINAALAIMGPIKRLSADIATVHSSRPGGKVENDDHAQLMCTFKNGAMGHLYFSRVATGRKMGYAYEIHGTKGAIRFDQEDQNAIWLYKSQDIPEKQGFKKILTGPQHPDYEQFCQGPGHGTGYQDQIIIEARDFLTAIETNSEIWPSFKDGLEVSNVVAACHKSSKSKNWVDVDAV
;
A
#
# COMPACT_ATOMS: atom_id res chain seq x y z
N ASN A 1 -3.83 2.57 -16.26
CA ASN A 1 -4.90 1.61 -16.56
C ASN A 1 -4.34 0.26 -16.98
N VAL A 2 -5.16 -0.79 -17.02
CA VAL A 2 -4.75 -2.18 -17.33
C VAL A 2 -4.16 -2.30 -18.73
N GLU A 3 -4.77 -1.68 -19.75
CA GLU A 3 -4.31 -1.76 -21.14
C GLU A 3 -2.88 -1.21 -21.31
N ASP A 4 -2.58 -0.08 -20.72
CA ASP A 4 -1.25 0.51 -20.77
C ASP A 4 -0.26 -0.28 -19.90
N GLY A 5 -0.69 -0.83 -18.76
CA GLY A 5 0.10 -1.76 -17.96
C GLY A 5 0.54 -2.99 -18.75
N ILE A 6 -0.36 -3.60 -19.52
CA ILE A 6 -0.03 -4.73 -20.42
C ILE A 6 1.04 -4.32 -21.44
N LYS A 7 0.88 -3.15 -22.07
CA LYS A 7 1.87 -2.63 -23.05
C LYS A 7 3.23 -2.37 -22.39
N MET A 8 3.25 -1.80 -21.19
CA MET A 8 4.48 -1.55 -20.44
C MET A 8 5.21 -2.85 -20.08
N VAL A 9 4.51 -3.85 -19.58
CA VAL A 9 5.07 -5.17 -19.26
C VAL A 9 5.64 -5.83 -20.53
N ALA A 10 4.92 -5.76 -21.66
CA ALA A 10 5.38 -6.30 -22.93
C ALA A 10 6.65 -5.60 -23.43
N ALA A 11 6.68 -4.27 -23.36
CA ALA A 11 7.84 -3.46 -23.77
C ALA A 11 9.07 -3.73 -22.88
N ALA A 12 8.90 -3.81 -21.57
CA ALA A 12 9.97 -4.16 -20.63
C ALA A 12 10.54 -5.56 -20.93
N LYS A 13 9.66 -6.54 -21.16
CA LYS A 13 10.07 -7.91 -21.53
C LYS A 13 10.83 -7.94 -22.87
N GLN A 14 10.38 -7.18 -23.86
CA GLN A 14 11.03 -7.13 -25.18
C GLN A 14 12.39 -6.45 -25.13
N SER A 15 12.53 -5.37 -24.34
CA SER A 15 13.79 -4.62 -24.23
C SER A 15 14.80 -5.28 -23.29
N GLY A 16 14.36 -6.16 -22.38
CA GLY A 16 15.19 -6.67 -21.30
C GLY A 16 15.61 -5.61 -20.28
N ALA A 17 14.98 -4.42 -20.30
CA ALA A 17 15.32 -3.32 -19.40
C ALA A 17 14.84 -3.59 -17.97
N VAL A 18 15.69 -3.26 -17.00
CA VAL A 18 15.30 -3.20 -15.59
C VAL A 18 14.17 -2.18 -15.43
N ASN A 19 13.11 -2.56 -14.74
CA ASN A 19 11.94 -1.71 -14.58
C ASN A 19 11.40 -1.81 -13.15
N MET A 20 10.87 -0.70 -12.63
CA MET A 20 10.35 -0.59 -11.27
C MET A 20 9.16 0.35 -11.23
N ILE A 21 8.23 0.10 -10.30
CA ILE A 21 7.18 1.04 -9.91
C ILE A 21 7.58 1.71 -8.60
N GLY A 22 7.45 3.05 -8.53
CA GLY A 22 7.82 3.85 -7.37
C GLY A 22 6.81 3.76 -6.23
N PHE A 23 6.70 2.61 -5.55
CA PHE A 23 5.90 2.45 -4.34
C PHE A 23 6.77 2.64 -3.10
N ASN A 24 7.21 3.88 -2.86
CA ASN A 24 8.23 4.21 -1.86
C ASN A 24 7.91 3.78 -0.41
N TYR A 25 6.63 3.76 0.02
CA TYR A 25 6.27 3.43 1.41
C TYR A 25 6.67 2.04 1.86
N ILE A 26 6.76 1.09 0.93
CA ILE A 26 7.25 -0.27 1.21
C ILE A 26 8.75 -0.31 1.57
N ARG A 27 9.50 0.77 1.32
CA ARG A 27 10.93 0.90 1.61
C ARG A 27 11.21 1.40 3.03
N THR A 28 10.22 1.87 3.77
CA THR A 28 10.39 2.23 5.18
C THR A 28 10.96 1.04 5.95
N PRO A 29 12.03 1.21 6.76
CA PRO A 29 12.65 0.11 7.52
C PRO A 29 11.66 -0.71 8.34
N ALA A 30 10.72 -0.06 9.03
CA ALA A 30 9.66 -0.74 9.78
C ALA A 30 8.73 -1.55 8.87
N SER A 31 8.33 -1.03 7.70
CA SER A 31 7.50 -1.76 6.74
C SER A 31 8.23 -2.97 6.14
N GLN A 32 9.53 -2.85 5.88
CA GLN A 32 10.38 -3.98 5.47
C GLN A 32 10.42 -5.05 6.56
N PHE A 33 10.62 -4.65 7.81
CA PHE A 33 10.65 -5.56 8.95
C PHE A 33 9.31 -6.29 9.15
N VAL A 34 8.18 -5.61 8.96
CA VAL A 34 6.86 -6.28 8.97
C VAL A 34 6.80 -7.41 7.95
N ARG A 35 7.23 -7.16 6.70
CA ARG A 35 7.22 -8.20 5.66
C ARG A 35 8.14 -9.38 6.02
N GLN A 36 9.30 -9.09 6.62
CA GLN A 36 10.20 -10.13 7.12
C GLN A 36 9.53 -10.98 8.21
N LEU A 37 8.93 -10.36 9.24
CA LEU A 37 8.23 -11.09 10.31
C LEU A 37 7.09 -11.98 9.78
N VAL A 38 6.37 -11.50 8.76
CA VAL A 38 5.32 -12.30 8.11
C VAL A 38 5.93 -13.47 7.35
N ALA A 39 6.98 -13.24 6.56
CA ALA A 39 7.66 -14.28 5.79
C ALA A 39 8.30 -15.36 6.70
N ASP A 40 8.82 -14.97 7.86
CA ASP A 40 9.40 -15.86 8.87
C ASP A 40 8.32 -16.64 9.67
N GLY A 41 7.03 -16.36 9.43
CA GLY A 41 5.91 -17.04 10.09
C GLY A 41 5.72 -16.65 11.57
N GLU A 42 6.25 -15.50 11.99
CA GLU A 42 6.20 -15.03 13.39
C GLU A 42 4.77 -14.84 13.93
N ILE A 43 3.81 -14.55 13.05
CA ILE A 43 2.39 -14.42 13.41
C ILE A 43 1.53 -15.63 12.96
N GLY A 44 2.17 -16.68 12.41
CA GLY A 44 1.47 -17.88 11.90
C GLY A 44 0.74 -17.62 10.58
N ASP A 45 -0.28 -18.44 10.29
CA ASP A 45 -1.10 -18.30 9.08
C ASP A 45 -1.95 -17.03 9.18
N ILE A 46 -1.89 -16.19 8.15
CA ILE A 46 -2.62 -14.93 8.15
C ILE A 46 -4.11 -15.20 7.89
N THR A 47 -4.96 -14.60 8.71
CA THR A 47 -6.42 -14.75 8.65
C THR A 47 -7.13 -13.47 8.20
N TRP A 48 -6.53 -12.30 8.45
CA TRP A 48 -7.17 -11.03 8.17
C TRP A 48 -6.17 -9.89 7.97
N PHE A 49 -6.52 -8.96 7.09
CA PHE A 49 -5.76 -7.75 6.77
C PHE A 49 -6.66 -6.53 6.74
N ARG A 50 -6.24 -5.45 7.39
CA ARG A 50 -6.82 -4.13 7.22
C ARG A 50 -5.75 -3.16 6.78
N GLY A 51 -6.02 -2.40 5.72
CA GLY A 51 -5.13 -1.35 5.24
C GLY A 51 -5.86 -0.06 4.92
N GLU A 52 -5.17 1.06 5.07
CA GLU A 52 -5.67 2.37 4.66
C GLU A 52 -4.56 3.22 4.06
N HIS A 53 -4.94 4.07 3.11
CA HIS A 53 -4.13 5.19 2.67
C HIS A 53 -5.01 6.42 2.66
N THR A 54 -4.88 7.23 3.69
CA THR A 54 -5.79 8.33 4.00
C THR A 54 -5.03 9.62 4.25
N GLU A 55 -5.42 10.68 3.56
CA GLU A 55 -4.85 12.01 3.70
C GLU A 55 -5.95 13.07 3.65
N ASP A 56 -5.69 14.29 4.12
CA ASP A 56 -6.63 15.40 4.12
C ASP A 56 -6.25 16.55 3.18
N PHE A 57 -5.25 16.35 2.31
CA PHE A 57 -4.74 17.43 1.46
C PHE A 57 -5.80 18.03 0.52
N TYR A 58 -6.89 17.30 0.27
CA TYR A 58 -7.99 17.75 -0.58
C TYR A 58 -9.33 17.86 0.19
N ALA A 59 -9.29 17.87 1.53
CA ALA A 59 -10.47 17.94 2.39
C ALA A 59 -11.20 19.32 2.33
N ASN A 60 -10.43 20.41 2.16
CA ASN A 60 -11.01 21.74 2.06
C ASN A 60 -11.74 21.90 0.71
N PRO A 61 -13.07 22.14 0.70
CA PRO A 61 -13.85 22.33 -0.54
C PRO A 61 -13.40 23.55 -1.35
N GLU A 62 -12.81 24.55 -0.71
CA GLU A 62 -12.28 25.77 -1.36
C GLU A 62 -10.92 25.55 -2.04
N SER A 63 -10.29 24.39 -1.89
CA SER A 63 -9.07 24.07 -2.64
C SER A 63 -9.40 24.02 -4.14
N PRO A 64 -8.56 24.65 -5.01
CA PRO A 64 -8.86 24.73 -6.43
C PRO A 64 -8.85 23.36 -7.12
N ALA A 65 -9.66 23.22 -8.16
CA ALA A 65 -9.61 22.08 -9.06
C ALA A 65 -8.29 22.13 -9.86
N THR A 66 -7.36 21.24 -9.48
CA THR A 66 -6.09 21.06 -10.17
C THR A 66 -6.18 19.85 -11.13
N TRP A 67 -5.07 19.40 -11.68
CA TRP A 67 -4.97 18.15 -12.44
C TRP A 67 -5.50 16.94 -11.66
N ARG A 68 -5.40 16.97 -10.31
CA ARG A 68 -5.91 15.93 -9.40
C ARG A 68 -7.44 15.79 -9.40
N ALA A 69 -8.18 16.77 -9.95
CA ALA A 69 -9.62 16.72 -10.08
C ALA A 69 -10.10 16.17 -11.45
N LYS A 70 -9.17 15.84 -12.36
CA LYS A 70 -9.45 15.45 -13.74
C LYS A 70 -8.93 14.05 -14.04
N GLY A 71 -9.76 13.28 -14.78
CA GLY A 71 -9.43 11.91 -15.17
C GLY A 71 -9.53 10.92 -14.00
N LEU A 72 -9.96 9.70 -14.26
CA LEU A 72 -10.14 8.66 -13.24
C LEU A 72 -8.81 8.26 -12.59
N GLU A 73 -7.73 8.31 -13.34
CA GLU A 73 -6.37 7.94 -12.92
C GLU A 73 -5.77 8.89 -11.87
N ASN A 74 -6.35 10.07 -11.68
CA ASN A 74 -5.90 11.08 -10.72
C ASN A 74 -6.81 11.18 -9.47
N GLY A 75 -7.77 10.29 -9.33
CA GLY A 75 -8.58 10.13 -8.13
C GLY A 75 -7.86 9.35 -7.03
N THR A 76 -8.50 9.19 -5.90
CA THR A 76 -7.95 8.40 -4.77
C THR A 76 -7.60 6.98 -5.19
N MET A 77 -8.43 6.37 -6.06
CA MET A 77 -8.17 5.03 -6.60
C MET A 77 -6.98 4.95 -7.54
N GLY A 78 -6.56 6.05 -8.15
CA GLY A 78 -5.36 6.09 -9.00
C GLY A 78 -4.11 6.62 -8.31
N ASP A 79 -4.26 7.46 -7.27
CA ASP A 79 -3.15 8.13 -6.57
C ASP A 79 -2.77 7.39 -5.27
N LEU A 80 -3.70 7.19 -4.34
CA LEU A 80 -3.42 6.64 -3.01
C LEU A 80 -3.59 5.11 -2.93
N ALA A 81 -4.65 4.58 -3.52
CA ALA A 81 -4.98 3.17 -3.43
C ALA A 81 -3.86 2.24 -3.94
N PRO A 82 -3.12 2.54 -5.04
CA PRO A 82 -2.09 1.67 -5.56
C PRO A 82 -0.99 1.33 -4.55
N HIS A 83 -0.59 2.27 -3.71
CA HIS A 83 0.42 2.04 -2.68
C HIS A 83 0.00 0.99 -1.66
N MET A 84 -1.22 1.10 -1.13
CA MET A 84 -1.72 0.16 -0.13
C MET A 84 -2.13 -1.18 -0.75
N ILE A 85 -2.66 -1.18 -1.97
CA ILE A 85 -2.94 -2.42 -2.72
C ILE A 85 -1.64 -3.19 -2.94
N ASN A 86 -0.55 -2.52 -3.36
CA ASN A 86 0.75 -3.16 -3.50
C ASN A 86 1.23 -3.80 -2.19
N ALA A 87 1.12 -3.10 -1.06
CA ALA A 87 1.48 -3.66 0.24
C ALA A 87 0.61 -4.88 0.61
N ALA A 88 -0.70 -4.79 0.37
CA ALA A 88 -1.61 -5.91 0.62
C ALA A 88 -1.25 -7.13 -0.23
N LEU A 89 -0.98 -6.95 -1.53
CA LEU A 89 -0.56 -8.04 -2.43
C LEU A 89 0.78 -8.65 -1.99
N ALA A 90 1.74 -7.83 -1.56
CA ALA A 90 3.05 -8.29 -1.10
C ALA A 90 2.98 -9.12 0.20
N ILE A 91 2.09 -8.76 1.11
CA ILE A 91 1.96 -9.40 2.43
C ILE A 91 1.02 -10.61 2.37
N MET A 92 -0.11 -10.47 1.67
CA MET A 92 -1.22 -11.42 1.69
C MET A 92 -1.26 -12.34 0.47
N GLY A 93 -0.53 -12.00 -0.60
CA GLY A 93 -0.70 -12.59 -1.92
C GLY A 93 -1.90 -12.03 -2.69
N PRO A 94 -2.26 -12.66 -3.82
CA PRO A 94 -3.27 -12.11 -4.73
C PRO A 94 -4.68 -12.06 -4.12
N ILE A 95 -5.41 -10.98 -4.44
CA ILE A 95 -6.84 -10.86 -4.14
C ILE A 95 -7.62 -11.75 -5.12
N LYS A 96 -8.47 -12.61 -4.61
CA LYS A 96 -9.34 -13.49 -5.41
C LYS A 96 -10.56 -12.74 -5.91
N ARG A 97 -11.28 -12.08 -4.98
CA ARG A 97 -12.52 -11.33 -5.28
C ARG A 97 -12.67 -10.16 -4.32
N LEU A 98 -13.40 -9.15 -4.74
CA LEU A 98 -13.68 -7.96 -3.92
C LEU A 98 -15.08 -7.41 -4.16
N SER A 99 -15.54 -6.60 -3.20
CA SER A 99 -16.67 -5.70 -3.33
C SER A 99 -16.23 -4.30 -2.90
N ALA A 100 -16.44 -3.29 -3.74
CA ALA A 100 -15.95 -1.94 -3.52
C ALA A 100 -17.07 -0.92 -3.65
N ASP A 101 -16.91 0.20 -2.92
CA ASP A 101 -17.70 1.41 -3.11
C ASP A 101 -16.75 2.61 -3.27
N ILE A 102 -17.05 3.46 -4.24
CA ILE A 102 -16.21 4.59 -4.66
C ILE A 102 -17.09 5.82 -4.72
N ALA A 103 -16.65 6.93 -4.13
CA ALA A 103 -17.44 8.15 -4.02
C ALA A 103 -16.63 9.42 -4.25
N THR A 104 -17.29 10.43 -4.81
CA THR A 104 -16.83 11.82 -4.89
C THR A 104 -17.58 12.65 -3.84
N VAL A 105 -16.84 13.25 -2.91
CA VAL A 105 -17.43 14.09 -1.84
C VAL A 105 -17.70 15.49 -2.34
N HIS A 106 -16.74 16.09 -3.02
CA HIS A 106 -16.82 17.43 -3.55
C HIS A 106 -16.90 17.37 -5.07
N SER A 107 -18.13 17.39 -5.62
CA SER A 107 -18.38 17.29 -7.07
C SER A 107 -17.95 18.53 -7.88
N SER A 108 -17.68 19.64 -7.20
CA SER A 108 -17.15 20.87 -7.79
C SER A 108 -16.23 21.60 -6.82
N ARG A 109 -15.27 22.35 -7.38
CA ARG A 109 -14.32 23.17 -6.64
C ARG A 109 -14.07 24.47 -7.38
N PRO A 110 -13.48 25.49 -6.76
CA PRO A 110 -13.01 26.66 -7.49
C PRO A 110 -12.19 26.26 -8.71
N GLY A 111 -12.60 26.73 -9.89
CA GLY A 111 -11.92 26.41 -11.16
C GLY A 111 -12.46 25.20 -11.94
N GLY A 112 -13.42 24.42 -11.42
CA GLY A 112 -14.04 23.37 -12.23
C GLY A 112 -14.76 22.25 -11.51
N LYS A 113 -15.25 21.30 -12.29
CA LYS A 113 -15.83 20.04 -11.80
C LYS A 113 -14.75 19.08 -11.37
N VAL A 114 -15.09 18.21 -10.42
CA VAL A 114 -14.30 17.04 -10.02
C VAL A 114 -14.84 15.84 -10.81
N GLU A 115 -13.95 15.19 -11.58
CA GLU A 115 -14.29 14.11 -12.50
C GLU A 115 -13.98 12.72 -11.93
N ASN A 116 -13.39 12.68 -10.74
CA ASN A 116 -12.87 11.45 -10.12
C ASN A 116 -13.26 11.33 -8.64
N ASP A 117 -12.77 10.31 -7.99
CA ASP A 117 -13.14 9.92 -6.63
C ASP A 117 -12.30 10.62 -5.56
N ASP A 118 -12.93 10.87 -4.42
CA ASP A 118 -12.32 11.41 -3.20
C ASP A 118 -12.07 10.32 -2.16
N HIS A 119 -12.89 9.27 -2.13
CA HIS A 119 -12.67 8.08 -1.33
C HIS A 119 -13.22 6.80 -1.93
N ALA A 120 -12.65 5.70 -1.46
CA ALA A 120 -13.08 4.36 -1.79
C ALA A 120 -12.83 3.42 -0.61
N GLN A 121 -13.62 2.36 -0.57
CA GLN A 121 -13.38 1.24 0.34
C GLN A 121 -13.66 -0.07 -0.38
N LEU A 122 -13.01 -1.14 0.06
CA LEU A 122 -13.27 -2.46 -0.45
C LEU A 122 -13.18 -3.51 0.67
N MET A 123 -14.02 -4.52 0.55
CA MET A 123 -13.88 -5.80 1.22
C MET A 123 -13.35 -6.82 0.21
N CYS A 124 -12.44 -7.69 0.61
CA CYS A 124 -11.88 -8.69 -0.28
C CYS A 124 -11.66 -10.04 0.40
N THR A 125 -11.48 -11.06 -0.45
CA THR A 125 -10.97 -12.36 -0.05
C THR A 125 -9.71 -12.62 -0.87
N PHE A 126 -8.62 -12.95 -0.19
CA PHE A 126 -7.36 -13.34 -0.83
C PHE A 126 -7.39 -14.78 -1.33
N LYS A 127 -6.48 -15.16 -2.25
CA LYS A 127 -6.44 -16.56 -2.77
C LYS A 127 -6.09 -17.58 -1.68
N ASN A 128 -5.41 -17.19 -0.61
CA ASN A 128 -5.13 -18.03 0.56
C ASN A 128 -6.34 -18.21 1.50
N GLY A 129 -7.48 -17.57 1.23
CA GLY A 129 -8.70 -17.65 2.02
C GLY A 129 -8.85 -16.58 3.10
N ALA A 130 -7.81 -15.81 3.39
CA ALA A 130 -7.89 -14.70 4.34
C ALA A 130 -8.82 -13.60 3.81
N MET A 131 -9.45 -12.86 4.73
CA MET A 131 -10.29 -11.71 4.40
C MET A 131 -9.51 -10.40 4.55
N GLY A 132 -9.95 -9.36 3.84
CA GLY A 132 -9.37 -8.04 3.96
C GLY A 132 -10.37 -6.91 3.81
N HIS A 133 -9.98 -5.76 4.36
CA HIS A 133 -10.65 -4.48 4.19
C HIS A 133 -9.62 -3.40 3.93
N LEU A 134 -9.81 -2.63 2.84
CA LEU A 134 -8.96 -1.49 2.52
C LEU A 134 -9.81 -0.23 2.38
N TYR A 135 -9.25 0.89 2.84
CA TYR A 135 -9.89 2.21 2.79
C TYR A 135 -8.92 3.26 2.26
N PHE A 136 -9.41 4.10 1.38
CA PHE A 136 -8.63 5.15 0.72
C PHE A 136 -9.39 6.47 0.76
N SER A 137 -8.70 7.57 1.08
CA SER A 137 -9.33 8.88 1.07
C SER A 137 -8.29 9.99 0.97
N ARG A 138 -8.55 10.98 0.12
CA ARG A 138 -7.79 12.22 0.05
C ARG A 138 -8.49 13.39 0.76
N VAL A 139 -9.60 13.09 1.44
CA VAL A 139 -10.44 14.04 2.19
C VAL A 139 -10.66 13.60 3.63
N ALA A 140 -9.83 12.71 4.16
CA ALA A 140 -9.90 12.19 5.52
C ALA A 140 -9.38 13.23 6.52
N THR A 141 -10.22 14.19 6.89
CA THR A 141 -9.87 15.31 7.76
C THR A 141 -9.09 14.88 9.00
N GLY A 142 -7.89 15.43 9.16
CA GLY A 142 -6.98 15.15 10.28
C GLY A 142 -5.89 14.11 10.00
N ARG A 143 -6.02 13.29 8.93
CA ARG A 143 -4.97 12.36 8.50
C ARG A 143 -3.98 13.07 7.58
N LYS A 144 -2.70 13.01 7.89
CA LYS A 144 -1.64 13.66 7.10
C LYS A 144 -0.92 12.69 6.18
N MET A 145 -0.67 11.48 6.66
CA MET A 145 -0.02 10.40 5.94
C MET A 145 -0.48 9.04 6.50
N GLY A 146 -1.79 8.81 6.46
CA GLY A 146 -2.41 7.63 7.04
C GLY A 146 -2.21 6.37 6.18
N TYR A 147 -0.98 6.09 5.76
CA TYR A 147 -0.64 4.80 5.18
C TYR A 147 -0.38 3.82 6.33
N ALA A 148 -1.40 3.06 6.69
CA ALA A 148 -1.37 2.20 7.86
C ALA A 148 -2.02 0.85 7.57
N TYR A 149 -1.56 -0.20 8.25
CA TYR A 149 -2.17 -1.52 8.12
C TYR A 149 -2.03 -2.35 9.40
N GLU A 150 -2.94 -3.32 9.54
CA GLU A 150 -2.97 -4.28 10.62
C GLU A 150 -3.17 -5.68 10.03
N ILE A 151 -2.40 -6.66 10.52
CA ILE A 151 -2.34 -8.03 10.04
C ILE A 151 -2.62 -8.93 11.22
N HIS A 152 -3.58 -9.84 11.09
CA HIS A 152 -3.87 -10.86 12.09
C HIS A 152 -3.52 -12.24 11.54
N GLY A 153 -2.78 -12.98 12.35
CA GLY A 153 -2.46 -14.38 12.09
C GLY A 153 -2.84 -15.28 13.27
N THR A 154 -2.66 -16.58 13.10
CA THR A 154 -3.03 -17.59 14.11
C THR A 154 -2.16 -17.56 15.36
N LYS A 155 -0.98 -16.94 15.30
CA LYS A 155 -0.01 -16.88 16.41
C LYS A 155 0.30 -15.45 16.88
N GLY A 156 -0.19 -14.42 16.18
CA GLY A 156 0.11 -13.04 16.52
C GLY A 156 -0.56 -12.03 15.61
N ALA A 157 -0.24 -10.76 15.82
CA ALA A 157 -0.73 -9.65 15.00
C ALA A 157 0.33 -8.55 14.91
N ILE A 158 0.33 -7.81 13.80
CA ILE A 158 1.25 -6.70 13.57
C ILE A 158 0.44 -5.47 13.15
N ARG A 159 0.85 -4.28 13.64
CA ARG A 159 0.34 -2.99 13.17
C ARG A 159 1.52 -2.13 12.72
N PHE A 160 1.33 -1.41 11.64
CA PHE A 160 2.23 -0.37 11.14
C PHE A 160 1.44 0.89 10.81
N ASP A 161 2.02 2.07 11.08
CA ASP A 161 1.46 3.36 10.73
C ASP A 161 2.59 4.29 10.24
N GLN A 162 2.47 4.81 9.03
CA GLN A 162 3.46 5.71 8.43
C GLN A 162 3.57 7.05 9.18
N GLU A 163 2.52 7.49 9.88
CA GLU A 163 2.58 8.68 10.75
C GLU A 163 3.47 8.44 11.99
N ASP A 164 3.74 7.16 12.35
CA ASP A 164 4.74 6.73 13.34
C ASP A 164 5.69 5.69 12.72
N GLN A 165 6.31 6.06 11.59
CA GLN A 165 7.03 5.15 10.68
C GLN A 165 8.26 4.46 11.28
N ASN A 166 8.70 4.86 12.48
CA ASN A 166 9.88 4.33 13.15
C ASN A 166 9.55 3.28 14.21
N ALA A 167 8.35 2.71 14.12
CA ALA A 167 7.91 1.66 15.03
C ALA A 167 6.94 0.70 14.35
N ILE A 168 6.85 -0.49 14.91
CA ILE A 168 5.73 -1.42 14.69
C ILE A 168 5.12 -1.78 16.04
N TRP A 169 3.90 -2.29 16.01
CA TRP A 169 3.28 -2.94 17.18
C TRP A 169 3.12 -4.43 16.87
N LEU A 170 3.72 -5.27 17.70
CA LEU A 170 3.70 -6.72 17.59
C LEU A 170 2.98 -7.33 18.80
N TYR A 171 2.00 -8.19 18.52
CA TYR A 171 1.38 -9.08 19.50
C TYR A 171 1.81 -10.52 19.21
N LYS A 172 2.17 -11.28 20.24
CA LYS A 172 2.45 -12.72 20.17
C LYS A 172 1.55 -13.47 21.15
N SER A 173 0.83 -14.50 20.68
CA SER A 173 -0.06 -15.31 21.51
C SER A 173 0.69 -16.18 22.53
N GLN A 174 1.99 -16.40 22.32
CA GLN A 174 2.86 -17.16 23.21
C GLN A 174 3.34 -16.37 24.44
N ASP A 175 3.12 -15.06 24.47
CA ASP A 175 3.43 -14.26 25.67
C ASP A 175 2.59 -14.72 26.84
N ILE A 176 3.16 -14.64 28.05
CA ILE A 176 2.41 -14.95 29.29
C ILE A 176 1.21 -13.99 29.42
N PRO A 177 0.06 -14.45 29.94
CA PRO A 177 -1.20 -13.68 29.93
C PRO A 177 -1.08 -12.24 30.43
N GLU A 178 -0.32 -12.01 31.49
CA GLU A 178 -0.16 -10.69 32.10
C GLU A 178 0.66 -9.70 31.23
N LYS A 179 1.33 -10.20 30.17
CA LYS A 179 2.13 -9.41 29.23
C LYS A 179 1.57 -9.43 27.81
N GLN A 180 0.40 -10.04 27.62
CA GLN A 180 -0.27 -10.04 26.33
C GLN A 180 -0.80 -8.64 26.00
N GLY A 181 -0.71 -8.29 24.71
CA GLY A 181 -1.08 -6.99 24.16
C GLY A 181 -0.08 -6.55 23.10
N PHE A 182 -0.41 -5.53 22.33
CA PHE A 182 0.52 -4.97 21.37
C PHE A 182 1.70 -4.30 22.07
N LYS A 183 2.90 -4.74 21.75
CA LYS A 183 4.16 -4.15 22.19
C LYS A 183 4.72 -3.27 21.10
N LYS A 184 5.02 -2.00 21.40
CA LYS A 184 5.70 -1.10 20.47
C LYS A 184 7.18 -1.50 20.37
N ILE A 185 7.65 -1.75 19.15
CA ILE A 185 9.04 -2.02 18.82
C ILE A 185 9.54 -0.84 18.01
N LEU A 186 10.50 -0.10 18.57
CA LEU A 186 11.18 0.98 17.86
C LEU A 186 12.20 0.40 16.88
N THR A 187 12.30 0.99 15.70
CA THR A 187 13.34 0.62 14.75
C THR A 187 14.72 1.07 15.22
N GLY A 188 15.74 0.35 14.80
CA GLY A 188 17.14 0.59 15.13
C GLY A 188 18.06 -0.08 14.10
N PRO A 189 19.39 0.00 14.28
CA PRO A 189 20.39 -0.49 13.32
C PRO A 189 20.23 -1.94 12.86
N GLN A 190 19.62 -2.78 13.70
CA GLN A 190 19.37 -4.20 13.40
C GLN A 190 18.19 -4.43 12.44
N HIS A 191 17.43 -3.39 12.09
CA HIS A 191 16.31 -3.47 11.17
C HIS A 191 16.74 -3.15 9.72
N PRO A 192 16.04 -3.65 8.71
CA PRO A 192 16.41 -3.45 7.31
C PRO A 192 16.68 -1.98 6.97
N ASP A 193 17.81 -1.73 6.31
CA ASP A 193 18.22 -0.41 5.79
C ASP A 193 18.39 0.73 6.82
N TYR A 194 18.09 0.51 8.10
CA TYR A 194 18.12 1.56 9.11
C TYR A 194 19.54 2.09 9.39
N GLU A 195 20.54 1.21 9.55
CA GLU A 195 21.90 1.56 9.93
C GLU A 195 22.57 2.53 8.95
N GLN A 196 22.20 2.47 7.68
CA GLN A 196 22.74 3.34 6.64
C GLN A 196 22.34 4.82 6.81
N PHE A 197 21.28 5.09 7.53
CA PHE A 197 20.75 6.44 7.78
C PHE A 197 20.95 6.88 9.22
N CYS A 198 20.93 5.94 10.16
CA CYS A 198 21.01 6.24 11.57
C CYS A 198 21.65 5.12 12.38
N GLN A 199 22.71 5.44 13.13
CA GLN A 199 23.41 4.48 13.97
C GLN A 199 22.77 4.27 15.34
N GLY A 200 21.88 5.18 15.75
CA GLY A 200 21.23 5.14 17.07
C GLY A 200 19.85 4.48 17.03
N PRO A 201 19.59 3.45 17.86
CA PRO A 201 18.26 2.88 17.96
C PRO A 201 17.26 3.94 18.44
N GLY A 202 16.08 3.98 17.83
CA GLY A 202 15.02 4.92 18.19
C GLY A 202 15.24 6.38 17.74
N HIS A 203 16.34 6.70 17.01
CA HIS A 203 16.55 8.04 16.46
C HIS A 203 15.70 8.30 15.21
N GLY A 204 15.34 7.24 14.47
CA GLY A 204 14.40 7.28 13.37
C GLY A 204 14.99 7.55 11.99
N THR A 205 14.18 7.23 10.99
CA THR A 205 14.37 7.57 9.56
C THR A 205 13.21 8.46 9.11
N GLY A 206 13.39 9.20 8.01
CA GLY A 206 12.39 10.12 7.46
C GLY A 206 11.79 9.67 6.12
N TYR A 207 10.86 10.48 5.60
CA TYR A 207 10.22 10.23 4.31
C TYR A 207 11.23 10.17 3.16
N GLN A 208 12.25 11.02 3.17
CA GLN A 208 13.27 11.07 2.12
C GLN A 208 14.14 9.81 2.12
N ASP A 209 14.38 9.21 3.28
CA ASP A 209 15.22 8.02 3.40
C ASP A 209 14.64 6.83 2.64
N GLN A 210 13.33 6.64 2.69
CA GLN A 210 12.67 5.56 1.92
C GLN A 210 12.78 5.78 0.39
N ILE A 211 12.77 7.04 -0.08
CA ILE A 211 12.99 7.38 -1.48
C ILE A 211 14.44 7.12 -1.89
N ILE A 212 15.41 7.42 -1.01
CA ILE A 212 16.82 7.12 -1.22
C ILE A 212 17.05 5.60 -1.30
N ILE A 213 16.42 4.82 -0.41
CA ILE A 213 16.45 3.35 -0.45
C ILE A 213 15.91 2.85 -1.79
N GLU A 214 14.76 3.36 -2.23
CA GLU A 214 14.16 2.99 -3.52
C GLU A 214 15.10 3.29 -4.70
N ALA A 215 15.70 4.49 -4.72
CA ALA A 215 16.65 4.88 -5.76
C ALA A 215 17.91 4.00 -5.75
N ARG A 216 18.49 3.71 -4.58
CA ARG A 216 19.62 2.81 -4.42
C ARG A 216 19.30 1.42 -4.97
N ASP A 217 18.15 0.85 -4.58
CA ASP A 217 17.75 -0.49 -5.03
C ASP A 217 17.60 -0.55 -6.55
N PHE A 218 17.02 0.51 -7.16
CA PHE A 218 16.87 0.57 -8.60
C PHE A 218 18.23 0.70 -9.32
N LEU A 219 19.12 1.56 -8.84
CA LEU A 219 20.46 1.69 -9.40
C LEU A 219 21.26 0.40 -9.27
N THR A 220 21.19 -0.28 -8.10
CA THR A 220 21.84 -1.57 -7.90
C THR A 220 21.29 -2.62 -8.87
N ALA A 221 19.97 -2.67 -9.08
CA ALA A 221 19.36 -3.59 -10.04
C ALA A 221 19.84 -3.32 -11.49
N ILE A 222 20.04 -2.05 -11.87
CA ILE A 222 20.60 -1.68 -13.17
C ILE A 222 22.08 -2.15 -13.28
N GLU A 223 22.89 -1.86 -12.27
CA GLU A 223 24.33 -2.25 -12.26
C GLU A 223 24.52 -3.76 -12.31
N THR A 224 23.67 -4.52 -11.62
CA THR A 224 23.76 -5.98 -11.55
C THR A 224 22.93 -6.68 -12.61
N ASN A 225 22.15 -5.94 -13.41
CA ASN A 225 21.19 -6.45 -14.37
C ASN A 225 20.25 -7.51 -13.76
N SER A 226 19.74 -7.20 -12.57
CA SER A 226 18.84 -8.07 -11.80
C SER A 226 17.39 -7.57 -11.83
N GLU A 227 16.45 -8.47 -11.55
CA GLU A 227 15.07 -8.08 -11.33
C GLU A 227 14.94 -7.29 -10.01
N ILE A 228 14.03 -6.34 -10.00
CA ILE A 228 13.68 -5.57 -8.79
C ILE A 228 12.18 -5.58 -8.58
N TRP A 229 11.78 -5.69 -7.32
CA TRP A 229 10.39 -5.57 -6.88
C TRP A 229 10.14 -4.17 -6.26
N PRO A 230 8.97 -3.54 -6.55
CA PRO A 230 7.92 -3.98 -7.49
C PRO A 230 8.25 -3.61 -8.94
N SER A 231 8.05 -4.54 -9.85
CA SER A 231 8.23 -4.37 -11.30
C SER A 231 6.97 -3.84 -11.98
N PHE A 232 7.02 -3.60 -13.30
CA PHE A 232 5.83 -3.28 -14.09
C PHE A 232 4.77 -4.39 -14.06
N LYS A 233 5.18 -5.66 -13.88
CA LYS A 233 4.25 -6.76 -13.69
C LYS A 233 3.45 -6.60 -12.39
N ASP A 234 4.12 -6.23 -11.30
CA ASP A 234 3.46 -5.98 -10.01
C ASP A 234 2.53 -4.76 -10.11
N GLY A 235 2.94 -3.71 -10.85
CA GLY A 235 2.09 -2.57 -11.16
C GLY A 235 0.84 -2.94 -11.96
N LEU A 236 0.94 -3.89 -12.89
CA LEU A 236 -0.21 -4.41 -13.62
C LEU A 236 -1.17 -5.18 -12.69
N GLU A 237 -0.66 -5.98 -11.76
CA GLU A 237 -1.49 -6.66 -10.76
C GLU A 237 -2.27 -5.65 -9.89
N VAL A 238 -1.63 -4.56 -9.47
CA VAL A 238 -2.30 -3.45 -8.78
C VAL A 238 -3.38 -2.82 -9.66
N SER A 239 -3.09 -2.57 -10.94
CA SER A 239 -4.05 -1.99 -11.88
C SER A 239 -5.28 -2.88 -12.10
N ASN A 240 -5.12 -4.21 -12.11
CA ASN A 240 -6.23 -5.15 -12.18
C ASN A 240 -7.15 -5.04 -10.95
N VAL A 241 -6.58 -4.90 -9.75
CA VAL A 241 -7.37 -4.68 -8.53
C VAL A 241 -8.15 -3.36 -8.60
N VAL A 242 -7.50 -2.28 -9.04
CA VAL A 242 -8.16 -0.97 -9.21
C VAL A 242 -9.31 -1.06 -10.21
N ALA A 243 -9.11 -1.72 -11.36
CA ALA A 243 -10.15 -1.94 -12.36
C ALA A 243 -11.32 -2.78 -11.79
N ALA A 244 -11.02 -3.82 -11.00
CA ALA A 244 -12.03 -4.63 -10.32
C ALA A 244 -12.85 -3.80 -9.31
N CYS A 245 -12.20 -2.86 -8.59
CA CYS A 245 -12.90 -1.93 -7.70
C CYS A 245 -13.89 -1.04 -8.46
N HIS A 246 -13.49 -0.44 -9.58
CA HIS A 246 -14.39 0.35 -10.41
C HIS A 246 -15.56 -0.49 -10.97
N LYS A 247 -15.27 -1.71 -11.45
CA LYS A 247 -16.31 -2.63 -11.94
C LYS A 247 -17.30 -3.01 -10.83
N SER A 248 -16.80 -3.32 -9.64
CA SER A 248 -17.61 -3.66 -8.47
C SER A 248 -18.47 -2.48 -8.02
N SER A 249 -17.90 -1.30 -7.86
CA SER A 249 -18.64 -0.09 -7.45
C SER A 249 -19.73 0.26 -8.43
N LYS A 250 -19.49 0.10 -9.74
CA LYS A 250 -20.50 0.35 -10.80
C LYS A 250 -21.61 -0.69 -10.80
N SER A 251 -21.28 -1.98 -10.67
CA SER A 251 -22.24 -3.09 -10.73
C SER A 251 -22.95 -3.36 -9.40
N LYS A 252 -22.41 -2.83 -8.28
CA LYS A 252 -22.82 -3.10 -6.89
C LYS A 252 -22.78 -4.59 -6.52
N ASN A 253 -21.86 -5.33 -7.15
CA ASN A 253 -21.66 -6.76 -6.93
C ASN A 253 -20.21 -7.09 -6.56
N TRP A 254 -20.01 -8.27 -5.99
CA TRP A 254 -18.70 -8.89 -5.88
C TRP A 254 -18.13 -9.18 -7.27
N VAL A 255 -16.82 -8.94 -7.45
CA VAL A 255 -16.09 -9.14 -8.70
C VAL A 255 -14.87 -10.00 -8.42
N ASP A 256 -14.64 -11.02 -9.23
CA ASP A 256 -13.38 -11.76 -9.26
C ASP A 256 -12.32 -10.93 -9.99
N VAL A 257 -11.13 -10.80 -9.38
CA VAL A 257 -10.06 -9.94 -9.93
C VAL A 257 -9.49 -10.50 -11.22
N ASP A 258 -9.38 -11.83 -11.33
CA ASP A 258 -8.87 -12.51 -12.55
C ASP A 258 -9.84 -12.41 -13.75
N ALA A 259 -11.05 -11.84 -13.56
CA ALA A 259 -12.10 -11.70 -14.60
C ALA A 259 -12.20 -10.26 -15.16
N VAL A 260 -11.19 -9.41 -14.93
CA VAL A 260 -11.17 -8.00 -15.33
C VAL A 260 -10.29 -7.76 -16.55
#